data_1c7eaeae27a2306d2cd29c926c0a3c20
#
_entry.id   1c7eaeae27a2306d2cd29c926c0a3c20
#
_cell.length_a   1.000
_cell.length_b   1.000
_cell.length_c   1.000
_cell.angle_alpha   90.00
_cell.angle_beta   90.00
_cell.angle_gamma   90.00
#
_symmetry.space_group_name_H-M   'P 1'
#
loop_
_entity.id
_entity.type
_entity.pdbx_description
1 polymer ?
#
loop_
_entity_poly.entity_id
_entity_poly.type
_entity_poly.pdbx_seq_one_letter_code
_entity_poly.pdbx_strand_id
1 'polypeptide(L)'
;GGHFPINEKVSNSLSTNDIKTQICFTKKFLFQRGQPIGKNYFKLINNALLSNLFDKITPTRSTFNGNNSSAWRSDVINVNGFDQRMEYGGLDCELGYRLNNLGIKSMQIRNRTTVLHLYHTRPYKNSKAIEINRQIRQATKRDKITRTNYGIANDAKS
;
A
#
# COMPACT_ATOMS: atom_id res chain seq x y z
N GLY A 1 3.97 3.96 2.47
CA GLY A 1 3.56 5.37 2.48
C GLY A 1 2.08 5.58 2.75
N GLY A 2 1.65 6.84 2.67
CA GLY A 2 0.25 7.23 2.84
C GLY A 2 -0.60 6.94 1.61
N HIS A 3 -1.87 6.69 1.85
CA HIS A 3 -2.88 6.46 0.82
C HIS A 3 -4.09 7.35 1.11
N PHE A 4 -4.44 8.22 0.18
CA PHE A 4 -5.57 9.14 0.30
C PHE A 4 -6.57 8.83 -0.83
N PRO A 5 -7.67 8.11 -0.54
CA PRO A 5 -8.70 7.85 -1.54
C PRO A 5 -9.50 9.14 -1.81
N ILE A 6 -9.60 9.51 -3.06
CA ILE A 6 -10.47 10.60 -3.51
C ILE A 6 -11.76 10.03 -4.11
N ASN A 7 -12.84 10.79 -3.99
CA ASN A 7 -14.13 10.38 -4.51
C ASN A 7 -14.20 10.50 -6.04
N GLU A 8 -15.25 9.97 -6.63
CA GLU A 8 -15.43 9.94 -8.09
C GLU A 8 -15.47 11.36 -8.69
N LYS A 9 -16.19 12.28 -8.04
CA LYS A 9 -16.29 13.66 -8.50
C LYS A 9 -14.93 14.34 -8.59
N VAL A 10 -14.09 14.19 -7.57
CA VAL A 10 -12.74 14.75 -7.57
C VAL A 10 -11.87 14.05 -8.60
N SER A 11 -11.92 12.71 -8.67
CA SER A 11 -11.13 11.94 -9.64
C SER A 11 -11.39 12.39 -11.08
N ASN A 12 -12.67 12.55 -11.45
CA ASN A 12 -13.07 12.95 -12.81
C ASN A 12 -12.77 14.43 -13.12
N SER A 13 -12.56 15.26 -12.09
CA SER A 13 -12.28 16.68 -12.25
C SER A 13 -10.80 17.04 -12.31
N LEU A 14 -9.90 16.06 -12.10
CA LEU A 14 -8.45 16.31 -12.14
C LEU A 14 -7.96 16.54 -13.57
N SER A 15 -7.20 17.62 -13.75
CA SER A 15 -6.49 17.90 -14.98
C SER A 15 -5.01 17.53 -14.88
N THR A 16 -4.36 17.37 -16.02
CA THR A 16 -2.90 17.20 -16.09
C THR A 16 -2.15 18.34 -15.42
N ASN A 17 -2.68 19.56 -15.52
CA ASN A 17 -2.07 20.73 -14.88
C ASN A 17 -2.17 20.66 -13.35
N ASP A 18 -3.29 20.19 -12.78
CA ASP A 18 -3.45 20.01 -11.34
C ASP A 18 -2.42 19.04 -10.78
N ILE A 19 -2.06 18.01 -11.57
CA ILE A 19 -1.04 17.02 -11.21
C ILE A 19 0.36 17.63 -11.31
N LYS A 20 0.68 18.31 -12.43
CA LYS A 20 2.00 18.93 -12.65
C LYS A 20 2.31 19.99 -11.61
N THR A 21 1.34 20.80 -11.22
CA THR A 21 1.48 21.85 -10.20
C THR A 21 1.36 21.30 -8.78
N GLN A 22 1.03 20.03 -8.62
CA GLN A 22 0.79 19.37 -7.33
C GLN A 22 -0.33 20.00 -6.47
N ILE A 23 -1.14 20.91 -7.03
CA ILE A 23 -2.23 21.58 -6.31
C ILE A 23 -3.27 20.58 -5.81
N CYS A 24 -3.43 19.43 -6.50
CA CYS A 24 -4.32 18.35 -6.11
C CYS A 24 -3.98 17.69 -4.75
N PHE A 25 -2.76 17.92 -4.22
CA PHE A 25 -2.38 17.48 -2.89
C PHE A 25 -2.71 18.49 -1.78
N THR A 26 -3.32 19.62 -2.12
CA THR A 26 -3.71 20.62 -1.12
C THR A 26 -5.10 20.37 -0.57
N LYS A 27 -5.25 20.58 0.75
CA LYS A 27 -6.54 20.41 1.44
C LYS A 27 -7.64 21.30 0.86
N LYS A 28 -7.29 22.55 0.52
CA LYS A 28 -8.21 23.55 -0.06
C LYS A 28 -8.75 23.07 -1.41
N PHE A 29 -7.88 22.63 -2.31
CA PHE A 29 -8.28 22.13 -3.62
C PHE A 29 -9.24 20.95 -3.53
N LEU A 30 -8.91 19.95 -2.73
CA LEU A 30 -9.73 18.75 -2.55
C LEU A 30 -11.12 19.10 -1.98
N PHE A 31 -11.16 19.96 -0.96
CA PHE A 31 -12.41 20.41 -0.36
C PHE A 31 -13.29 21.15 -1.36
N GLN A 32 -12.73 22.12 -2.09
CA GLN A 32 -13.45 22.89 -3.10
C GLN A 32 -14.02 22.04 -4.25
N ARG A 33 -13.37 20.91 -4.54
CA ARG A 33 -13.82 19.92 -5.53
C ARG A 33 -14.83 18.89 -4.97
N GLY A 34 -15.19 19.01 -3.69
CA GLY A 34 -16.21 18.17 -3.04
C GLY A 34 -15.67 16.89 -2.39
N GLN A 35 -14.38 16.86 -2.03
CA GLN A 35 -13.86 15.80 -1.18
C GLN A 35 -14.31 16.04 0.26
N PRO A 36 -15.03 15.11 0.91
CA PRO A 36 -15.43 15.25 2.30
C PRO A 36 -14.24 15.38 3.25
N ILE A 37 -14.33 16.29 4.21
CA ILE A 37 -13.32 16.43 5.27
C ILE A 37 -13.33 15.19 6.15
N GLY A 38 -12.14 14.66 6.47
CA GLY A 38 -12.01 13.50 7.34
C GLY A 38 -10.54 13.26 7.75
N LYS A 39 -10.34 12.19 8.53
CA LYS A 39 -9.02 11.82 9.08
C LYS A 39 -7.89 11.69 8.05
N ASN A 40 -8.22 11.41 6.79
CA ASN A 40 -7.21 11.30 5.74
C ASN A 40 -6.51 12.62 5.44
N TYR A 41 -7.14 13.78 5.73
CA TYR A 41 -6.54 15.09 5.53
C TYR A 41 -5.26 15.33 6.36
N PHE A 42 -5.08 14.58 7.46
CA PHE A 42 -3.82 14.61 8.23
C PHE A 42 -2.63 14.06 7.44
N LYS A 43 -2.85 13.24 6.41
CA LYS A 43 -1.79 12.74 5.53
C LYS A 43 -1.28 13.78 4.52
N LEU A 44 -2.00 14.91 4.39
CA LEU A 44 -1.64 16.02 3.49
C LEU A 44 -0.96 17.15 4.30
N ILE A 45 -0.03 16.79 5.17
CA ILE A 45 0.76 17.74 5.94
C ILE A 45 1.95 18.15 5.09
N ASN A 46 2.02 19.45 4.79
CA ASN A 46 3.15 20.02 4.05
C ASN A 46 4.20 20.61 5.01
N ASN A 47 4.64 19.80 5.98
CA ASN A 47 5.71 20.16 6.91
C ASN A 47 6.49 18.90 7.28
N ALA A 48 7.76 18.85 6.92
CA ALA A 48 8.61 17.67 7.08
C ALA A 48 8.81 17.26 8.56
N LEU A 49 8.93 18.23 9.48
CA LEU A 49 9.11 17.93 10.90
C LEU A 49 7.83 17.36 11.50
N LEU A 50 6.68 17.98 11.21
CA LEU A 50 5.39 17.50 11.70
C LEU A 50 5.05 16.13 11.11
N SER A 51 5.25 15.92 9.82
CA SER A 51 4.95 14.62 9.18
C SER A 51 5.85 13.50 9.74
N ASN A 52 7.12 13.79 10.03
CA ASN A 52 8.02 12.84 10.69
C ASN A 52 7.59 12.54 12.13
N LEU A 53 7.17 13.55 12.88
CA LEU A 53 6.62 13.37 14.23
C LEU A 53 5.37 12.49 14.19
N PHE A 54 4.42 12.79 13.30
CA PHE A 54 3.20 11.99 13.14
C PHE A 54 3.49 10.54 12.72
N ASP A 55 4.50 10.28 11.88
CA ASP A 55 4.91 8.91 11.54
C ASP A 55 5.42 8.14 12.77
N LYS A 56 6.12 8.83 13.70
CA LYS A 56 6.65 8.22 14.92
C LYS A 56 5.57 7.92 15.96
N ILE A 57 4.61 8.85 16.17
CA ILE A 57 3.59 8.72 17.22
C ILE A 57 2.36 7.95 16.78
N THR A 58 2.17 7.72 15.46
CA THR A 58 1.01 6.98 14.97
C THR A 58 1.16 5.48 15.28
N PRO A 59 0.26 4.88 16.07
CA PRO A 59 0.37 3.47 16.51
C PRO A 59 0.07 2.44 15.42
N THR A 60 0.07 2.85 14.16
CA THR A 60 -0.21 1.97 13.02
C THR A 60 1.03 1.18 12.66
N ARG A 61 0.91 -0.15 12.61
CA ARG A 61 2.00 -1.01 12.12
C ARG A 61 2.30 -0.72 10.66
N SER A 62 3.58 -0.67 10.30
CA SER A 62 3.98 -0.61 8.90
C SER A 62 3.62 -1.92 8.20
N THR A 63 2.87 -1.80 7.12
CA THR A 63 2.51 -2.92 6.25
C THR A 63 3.00 -2.62 4.85
N PHE A 64 3.43 -3.64 4.13
CA PHE A 64 3.70 -3.49 2.71
C PHE A 64 2.35 -3.34 1.99
N ASN A 65 2.09 -2.15 1.44
CA ASN A 65 0.84 -1.85 0.75
C ASN A 65 1.18 -1.45 -0.68
N GLY A 66 0.80 -2.26 -1.65
CA GLY A 66 1.24 -2.17 -3.03
C GLY A 66 0.99 -0.83 -3.72
N ASN A 67 0.10 0.01 -3.18
CA ASN A 67 -0.15 1.33 -3.74
C ASN A 67 0.91 2.39 -3.36
N ASN A 68 1.66 2.20 -2.28
CA ASN A 68 2.71 3.15 -1.85
C ASN A 68 3.69 2.47 -0.89
N SER A 69 4.45 1.51 -1.41
CA SER A 69 5.51 0.80 -0.68
C SER A 69 6.70 0.53 -1.58
N SER A 70 7.86 0.42 -0.99
CA SER A 70 9.10 0.06 -1.67
C SER A 70 9.92 -0.90 -0.82
N ALA A 71 10.72 -1.72 -1.48
CA ALA A 71 11.75 -2.57 -0.88
C ALA A 71 12.94 -2.64 -1.83
N TRP A 72 14.10 -3.03 -1.33
CA TRP A 72 15.24 -3.28 -2.19
C TRP A 72 14.96 -4.46 -3.12
N ARG A 73 15.44 -4.37 -4.36
CA ARG A 73 15.28 -5.43 -5.36
C ARG A 73 15.85 -6.77 -4.86
N SER A 74 17.01 -6.73 -4.19
CA SER A 74 17.63 -7.91 -3.58
C SER A 74 16.71 -8.58 -2.56
N ASP A 75 16.06 -7.81 -1.69
CA ASP A 75 15.17 -8.35 -0.67
C ASP A 75 13.93 -9.00 -1.29
N VAL A 76 13.36 -8.38 -2.34
CA VAL A 76 12.23 -8.94 -3.09
C VAL A 76 12.62 -10.25 -3.79
N ILE A 77 13.82 -10.33 -4.36
CA ILE A 77 14.34 -11.57 -4.97
C ILE A 77 14.56 -12.64 -3.90
N ASN A 78 15.14 -12.29 -2.75
CA ASN A 78 15.41 -13.24 -1.66
C ASN A 78 14.14 -13.91 -1.15
N VAL A 79 13.02 -13.18 -1.07
CA VAL A 79 11.72 -13.75 -0.69
C VAL A 79 10.97 -14.36 -1.88
N ASN A 80 11.57 -14.39 -3.08
CA ASN A 80 11.01 -14.93 -4.32
C ASN A 80 9.81 -14.15 -4.89
N GLY A 81 9.74 -12.82 -4.68
CA GLY A 81 8.71 -11.98 -5.26
C GLY A 81 7.30 -12.21 -4.68
N PHE A 82 6.28 -11.93 -5.47
CA PHE A 82 4.88 -12.19 -5.09
C PHE A 82 4.52 -13.67 -5.24
N ASP A 83 3.63 -14.16 -4.37
CA ASP A 83 3.11 -15.51 -4.47
C ASP A 83 2.04 -15.59 -5.58
N GLN A 84 2.34 -16.31 -6.64
CA GLN A 84 1.51 -16.42 -7.85
C GLN A 84 0.17 -17.15 -7.64
N ARG A 85 -0.01 -17.83 -6.50
CA ARG A 85 -1.30 -18.43 -6.14
C ARG A 85 -2.32 -17.40 -5.69
N MET A 86 -1.86 -16.19 -5.36
CA MET A 86 -2.70 -15.12 -4.85
C MET A 86 -3.18 -14.22 -5.99
N GLU A 87 -4.49 -14.12 -6.11
CA GLU A 87 -5.16 -13.15 -6.97
C GLU A 87 -5.31 -11.80 -6.23
N TYR A 88 -6.39 -11.07 -6.56
CA TYR A 88 -6.69 -9.80 -5.88
C TYR A 88 -6.99 -9.98 -4.40
N GLY A 89 -6.29 -9.23 -3.55
CA GLY A 89 -6.60 -9.09 -2.12
C GLY A 89 -5.49 -9.55 -1.18
N GLY A 90 -4.59 -8.64 -0.83
CA GLY A 90 -3.60 -8.80 0.23
C GLY A 90 -2.31 -9.54 -0.12
N LEU A 91 -2.03 -9.75 -1.42
CA LEU A 91 -0.76 -10.29 -1.90
C LEU A 91 0.43 -9.39 -1.53
N ASP A 92 0.22 -8.09 -1.49
CA ASP A 92 1.18 -7.10 -1.04
C ASP A 92 1.49 -7.25 0.45
N CYS A 93 0.47 -7.41 1.28
CA CYS A 93 0.64 -7.66 2.71
C CYS A 93 1.36 -9.00 2.98
N GLU A 94 1.10 -10.02 2.17
CA GLU A 94 1.76 -11.33 2.28
C GLU A 94 3.26 -11.22 1.98
N LEU A 95 3.63 -10.53 0.88
CA LEU A 95 5.03 -10.20 0.59
C LEU A 95 5.69 -9.46 1.76
N GLY A 96 4.98 -8.49 2.34
CA GLY A 96 5.46 -7.76 3.52
C GLY A 96 5.69 -8.66 4.74
N TYR A 97 4.88 -9.69 4.94
CA TYR A 97 5.12 -10.65 6.02
C TYR A 97 6.39 -11.47 5.78
N ARG A 98 6.64 -11.92 4.54
CA ARG A 98 7.89 -12.66 4.21
C ARG A 98 9.12 -11.77 4.40
N LEU A 99 9.08 -10.52 3.96
CA LEU A 99 10.16 -9.56 4.21
C LEU A 99 10.44 -9.38 5.71
N ASN A 100 9.38 -9.18 6.50
CA ASN A 100 9.53 -9.06 7.96
C ASN A 100 10.04 -10.36 8.61
N ASN A 101 9.58 -11.53 8.17
CA ASN A 101 10.04 -12.82 8.65
C ASN A 101 11.52 -13.05 8.33
N LEU A 102 12.01 -12.52 7.18
CA LEU A 102 13.43 -12.52 6.80
C LEU A 102 14.28 -11.55 7.64
N GLY A 103 13.65 -10.76 8.53
CA GLY A 103 14.35 -9.81 9.39
C GLY A 103 14.45 -8.39 8.81
N ILE A 104 13.86 -8.12 7.65
CA ILE A 104 13.86 -6.79 7.04
C ILE A 104 12.97 -5.86 7.88
N LYS A 105 13.58 -4.81 8.43
CA LYS A 105 12.86 -3.82 9.26
C LYS A 105 12.01 -2.91 8.38
N SER A 106 10.71 -2.88 8.63
CA SER A 106 9.79 -1.99 7.95
C SER A 106 9.73 -0.61 8.61
N MET A 107 9.60 0.44 7.80
CA MET A 107 9.48 1.83 8.26
C MET A 107 8.13 2.41 7.81
N GLN A 108 7.43 3.04 8.73
CA GLN A 108 6.22 3.80 8.42
C GLN A 108 6.59 5.21 7.94
N ILE A 109 6.10 5.56 6.74
CA ILE A 109 6.30 6.90 6.14
C ILE A 109 4.98 7.49 5.63
N ARG A 110 3.92 7.17 6.33
CA ARG A 110 2.52 7.43 5.94
C ARG A 110 2.18 8.91 5.78
N ASN A 111 2.81 9.78 6.60
CA ASN A 111 2.57 11.22 6.56
C ASN A 111 3.63 11.98 5.77
N ARG A 112 4.75 11.32 5.42
CA ARG A 112 5.84 11.90 4.62
C ARG A 112 5.65 11.70 3.13
N THR A 113 5.04 10.60 2.73
CA THR A 113 4.72 10.31 1.33
C THR A 113 3.26 9.90 1.23
N THR A 114 2.49 10.63 0.44
CA THR A 114 1.07 10.33 0.23
C THR A 114 0.78 10.24 -1.25
N VAL A 115 0.08 9.19 -1.67
CA VAL A 115 -0.47 9.07 -3.02
C VAL A 115 -1.96 9.34 -2.98
N LEU A 116 -2.46 10.06 -4.00
CA LEU A 116 -3.89 10.17 -4.24
C LEU A 116 -4.35 8.92 -5.01
N HIS A 117 -5.32 8.23 -4.45
CA HIS A 117 -5.90 7.06 -5.08
C HIS A 117 -7.18 7.46 -5.80
N LEU A 118 -7.12 7.44 -7.13
CA LEU A 118 -8.26 7.78 -7.97
C LEU A 118 -9.40 6.78 -7.76
N TYR A 119 -10.63 7.27 -7.84
CA TYR A 119 -11.79 6.42 -7.77
C TYR A 119 -11.85 5.47 -8.97
N HIS A 120 -12.12 4.21 -8.72
CA HIS A 120 -12.43 3.21 -9.72
C HIS A 120 -13.31 2.10 -9.16
N THR A 121 -14.12 1.51 -9.99
CA THR A 121 -14.86 0.27 -9.68
C THR A 121 -13.90 -0.91 -9.61
N ARG A 122 -14.30 -1.97 -8.89
CA ARG A 122 -13.48 -3.19 -8.69
C ARG A 122 -14.26 -4.45 -9.05
N PRO A 123 -14.61 -4.65 -10.34
CA PRO A 123 -15.41 -5.80 -10.76
C PRO A 123 -14.68 -7.14 -10.61
N TYR A 124 -13.35 -7.11 -10.48
CA TYR A 124 -12.48 -8.28 -10.33
C TYR A 124 -12.40 -8.85 -8.91
N LYS A 125 -13.20 -8.34 -7.97
CA LYS A 125 -13.26 -8.91 -6.62
C LYS A 125 -13.93 -10.27 -6.64
N ASN A 126 -13.19 -11.28 -6.17
CA ASN A 126 -13.65 -12.65 -6.04
C ASN A 126 -13.57 -13.08 -4.57
N SER A 127 -14.70 -13.45 -3.97
CA SER A 127 -14.77 -13.84 -2.56
C SER A 127 -13.96 -15.11 -2.26
N LYS A 128 -13.95 -16.08 -3.17
CA LYS A 128 -13.16 -17.32 -3.03
C LYS A 128 -11.66 -17.02 -3.03
N ALA A 129 -11.21 -16.20 -3.98
CA ALA A 129 -9.81 -15.78 -4.05
C ALA A 129 -9.37 -15.01 -2.80
N ILE A 130 -10.23 -14.11 -2.28
CA ILE A 130 -9.95 -13.37 -1.03
C ILE A 130 -9.78 -14.34 0.15
N GLU A 131 -10.61 -15.39 0.24
CA GLU A 131 -10.51 -16.38 1.32
C GLU A 131 -9.22 -17.21 1.20
N ILE A 132 -8.87 -17.69 0.00
CA ILE A 132 -7.61 -18.40 -0.25
C ILE A 132 -6.41 -17.49 0.13
N ASN A 133 -6.43 -16.24 -0.31
CA ASN A 133 -5.39 -15.27 0.02
C ASN A 133 -5.28 -15.03 1.53
N ARG A 134 -6.41 -15.03 2.25
CA ARG A 134 -6.42 -14.90 3.70
C ARG A 134 -5.71 -16.09 4.37
N GLN A 135 -5.98 -17.30 3.91
CA GLN A 135 -5.35 -18.53 4.44
C GLN A 135 -3.84 -18.52 4.17
N ILE A 136 -3.40 -18.19 2.96
CA ILE A 136 -1.97 -18.06 2.62
C ILE A 136 -1.28 -17.05 3.55
N ARG A 137 -1.85 -15.85 3.71
CA ARG A 137 -1.29 -14.83 4.59
C ARG A 137 -1.21 -15.26 6.05
N GLN A 138 -2.23 -16.00 6.54
CA GLN A 138 -2.22 -16.52 7.90
C GLN A 138 -1.11 -17.56 8.08
N ALA A 139 -0.95 -18.48 7.12
CA ALA A 139 0.12 -19.48 7.13
C ALA A 139 1.50 -18.79 7.10
N THR A 140 1.72 -17.85 6.19
CA THR A 140 2.98 -17.07 6.10
C THR A 140 3.34 -16.43 7.43
N LYS A 141 2.36 -15.84 8.13
CA LYS A 141 2.59 -15.18 9.41
C LYS A 141 2.83 -16.18 10.56
N ARG A 142 2.01 -17.26 10.65
CA ARG A 142 2.07 -18.26 11.70
C ARG A 142 3.37 -19.05 11.63
N ASP A 143 3.71 -19.55 10.44
CA ASP A 143 4.81 -20.49 10.21
C ASP A 143 6.14 -19.76 9.89
N LYS A 144 6.14 -18.42 9.99
CA LYS A 144 7.32 -17.58 9.73
C LYS A 144 7.98 -17.82 8.36
N ILE A 145 7.16 -18.08 7.34
CA ILE A 145 7.65 -18.33 5.99
C ILE A 145 8.39 -17.08 5.49
N THR A 146 9.62 -17.25 5.03
CA THR A 146 10.46 -16.19 4.49
C THR A 146 10.48 -16.14 2.97
N ARG A 147 10.22 -17.29 2.31
CA ARG A 147 10.29 -17.43 0.86
C ARG A 147 9.09 -18.24 0.37
N THR A 148 8.45 -17.82 -0.71
CA THR A 148 7.42 -18.62 -1.38
C THR A 148 8.05 -19.54 -2.43
N ASN A 149 7.49 -20.73 -2.63
CA ASN A 149 7.86 -21.65 -3.72
C ASN A 149 7.16 -21.28 -5.04
N TYR A 150 6.25 -20.31 -5.03
CA TYR A 150 5.39 -19.92 -6.14
C TYR A 150 5.63 -18.47 -6.55
N GLY A 151 6.90 -18.09 -6.70
CA GLY A 151 7.30 -16.72 -7.01
C GLY A 151 8.00 -16.56 -8.37
N ILE A 152 9.03 -15.71 -8.40
CA ILE A 152 9.85 -15.42 -9.59
C ILE A 152 10.52 -16.69 -10.10
N ALA A 153 11.16 -17.46 -9.20
CA ALA A 153 11.59 -18.83 -9.48
C ALA A 153 10.46 -19.76 -9.02
N ASN A 154 9.97 -20.61 -9.90
CA ASN A 154 8.92 -21.57 -9.55
C ASN A 154 9.57 -22.83 -8.96
N ASP A 155 9.89 -22.75 -7.65
CA ASP A 155 10.58 -23.84 -6.93
C ASP A 155 9.67 -25.07 -6.72
N ALA A 156 8.37 -24.97 -7.04
CA ALA A 156 7.41 -26.08 -6.89
C ALA A 156 7.49 -27.13 -8.01
N LYS A 157 8.34 -26.90 -9.04
CA LYS A 157 8.53 -27.81 -10.20
C LYS A 157 9.84 -28.58 -10.15
N SER A 158 10.61 -28.46 -9.08
CA SER A 158 11.86 -29.21 -8.87
C SER A 158 11.64 -30.43 -8.00
#